data_7c2bf380aec8b0270928246d03129285
#
_entry.id   7c2bf380aec8b0270928246d03129285
#
_cell.length_a   1.000
_cell.length_b   1.000
_cell.length_c   1.000
_cell.angle_alpha   90.00
_cell.angle_beta   90.00
_cell.angle_gamma   90.00
#
_symmetry.space_group_name_H-M   'P 1'
#
loop_
_entity.id
_entity.type
_entity.pdbx_description
1 polymer ?
#
loop_
_entity_poly.entity_id
_entity_poly.type
_entity_poly.pdbx_seq_one_letter_code
_entity_poly.pdbx_strand_id
1 'polypeptide(L)'
;HGGKAESRAGCVMLKHTTPPVTMRLKTIALFIFLTILASCNGQETAHTGKEPATPKPGPTVIKSFNSLSLAPDFDTTLVSQYIRSIFQDSKGNLWFGTINEGVAKYDETTLTYFSAPDGFINNSVFAINEDKSGNLWFGTDQGVYKYDGKVFKNYNQKDGLNHIDISRKGILVDKSGTIWVGTHGGVYRYDPSADSKGGQCFSLFQQLPLINCAGIMEDKSGNIWFASSNNGVFRYDGKTIINIAEKEALSENYAGGMAQDNAGNMWFTMKNGICKYDGKTLTEYTAKDGLGGTEFWGIIIEQSGIIWVTARGSTTRFDPSVPLPNAFTVFTSEDGFTCCVQSIFQDKSGSMWWGTGQGLYRFDGKRFYQVKKNGPWQG
;
A
#
# COMPACT_ATOMS: atom_id res chain seq x y z
N HIS A 1 48.42 -31.39 -19.78
CA HIS A 1 48.94 -30.08 -20.20
C HIS A 1 47.77 -29.10 -20.14
N GLY A 2 47.59 -28.18 -19.26
CA GLY A 2 48.55 -27.32 -18.59
C GLY A 2 47.98 -25.92 -18.74
N GLY A 3 47.74 -25.21 -17.63
CA GLY A 3 47.62 -23.78 -17.68
C GLY A 3 46.55 -23.17 -16.78
N LYS A 4 46.84 -23.05 -15.49
CA LYS A 4 46.13 -22.14 -14.56
C LYS A 4 46.48 -20.69 -14.91
N ALA A 5 45.49 -19.79 -14.79
CA ALA A 5 45.76 -18.38 -14.55
C ALA A 5 44.76 -17.84 -13.52
N GLU A 6 45.25 -17.61 -12.32
CA GLU A 6 44.61 -16.81 -11.26
C GLU A 6 44.82 -15.32 -11.60
N SER A 7 43.79 -14.51 -11.50
CA SER A 7 43.93 -13.06 -11.39
C SER A 7 43.30 -12.58 -10.08
N ARG A 8 44.14 -12.21 -9.13
CA ARG A 8 43.81 -11.47 -7.91
C ARG A 8 43.54 -10.02 -8.30
N ALA A 9 42.35 -9.52 -7.94
CA ALA A 9 42.09 -8.09 -7.91
C ALA A 9 42.25 -7.59 -6.47
N GLY A 10 43.24 -6.73 -6.25
CA GLY A 10 43.55 -6.12 -4.96
C GLY A 10 42.59 -4.98 -4.65
N CYS A 11 42.11 -4.99 -3.43
CA CYS A 11 41.30 -3.91 -2.84
C CYS A 11 42.25 -2.80 -2.35
N VAL A 12 42.16 -1.59 -2.92
CA VAL A 12 42.91 -0.41 -2.47
C VAL A 12 42.00 0.35 -1.46
N MET A 13 42.46 0.34 -0.19
CA MET A 13 41.87 1.17 0.86
C MET A 13 42.39 2.62 0.73
N LEU A 14 41.52 3.57 0.49
CA LEU A 14 41.78 5.00 0.62
C LEU A 14 41.48 5.45 2.06
N LYS A 15 42.54 5.85 2.77
CA LYS A 15 42.45 6.51 4.07
C LYS A 15 42.08 7.96 3.86
N HIS A 16 40.95 8.38 4.38
CA HIS A 16 40.61 9.81 4.54
C HIS A 16 41.02 10.29 5.92
N THR A 17 41.94 11.26 5.93
CA THR A 17 42.36 12.02 7.10
C THR A 17 41.49 13.28 7.21
N THR A 18 40.86 13.46 8.36
CA THR A 18 40.11 14.69 8.73
C THR A 18 41.03 15.71 9.38
N PRO A 19 40.90 17.02 9.06
CA PRO A 19 41.58 18.07 9.83
C PRO A 19 40.72 18.56 11.01
N PRO A 20 41.34 19.16 12.07
CA PRO A 20 40.63 19.52 13.29
C PRO A 20 39.91 20.87 13.17
N VAL A 21 38.72 20.93 13.77
CA VAL A 21 37.90 22.14 13.91
C VAL A 21 38.40 22.96 15.07
N THR A 22 38.90 24.15 14.82
CA THR A 22 39.22 25.16 15.84
C THR A 22 37.99 26.01 16.16
N MET A 23 37.65 25.99 17.42
CA MET A 23 36.59 26.75 18.05
C MET A 23 37.02 28.23 18.20
N ARG A 24 36.24 29.18 17.70
CA ARG A 24 36.36 30.61 18.06
C ARG A 24 35.06 31.11 18.65
N LEU A 25 35.12 31.43 19.95
CA LEU A 25 34.15 32.28 20.66
C LEU A 25 34.25 33.71 20.13
N LYS A 26 33.13 34.37 19.87
CA LYS A 26 33.01 35.85 19.90
C LYS A 26 31.63 36.27 20.41
N THR A 27 31.61 36.67 21.62
CA THR A 27 31.17 37.97 22.23
C THR A 27 29.74 38.44 21.88
N ILE A 28 28.96 38.49 22.96
CA ILE A 28 27.65 39.10 23.16
C ILE A 28 27.72 40.62 22.95
N ALA A 29 26.77 41.22 22.24
CA ALA A 29 26.45 42.64 22.30
C ALA A 29 24.95 42.80 22.51
N LEU A 30 24.63 43.31 23.69
CA LEU A 30 23.31 43.74 24.17
C LEU A 30 23.00 45.13 23.60
N PHE A 31 21.88 45.33 22.91
CA PHE A 31 21.34 46.64 22.60
C PHE A 31 19.89 46.77 23.05
N ILE A 32 19.73 47.58 24.07
CA ILE A 32 18.45 48.14 24.54
C ILE A 32 18.12 49.32 23.64
N PHE A 33 16.92 49.37 23.05
CA PHE A 33 16.38 50.62 22.48
C PHE A 33 14.98 50.89 22.99
N LEU A 34 14.86 52.09 23.49
CA LEU A 34 13.70 52.69 24.16
C LEU A 34 12.60 53.06 23.15
N THR A 35 11.38 53.03 23.63
CA THR A 35 10.10 53.45 23.06
C THR A 35 10.05 54.88 22.58
N ILE A 36 9.39 55.11 21.43
CA ILE A 36 8.73 56.38 21.08
C ILE A 36 7.29 56.07 20.62
N LEU A 37 6.33 56.59 21.39
CA LEU A 37 4.92 56.63 21.03
C LEU A 37 4.70 57.75 20.03
N ALA A 38 4.16 57.43 18.87
CA ALA A 38 3.52 58.41 17.97
C ALA A 38 2.14 57.89 17.60
N SER A 39 1.14 58.60 18.09
CA SER A 39 -0.28 58.45 17.73
C SER A 39 -0.51 58.95 16.30
N CYS A 40 -1.09 58.17 15.45
CA CYS A 40 -1.78 58.60 14.24
C CYS A 40 -3.05 57.82 14.05
N ASN A 41 -4.19 58.52 14.15
CA ASN A 41 -5.50 58.08 13.72
C ASN A 41 -5.51 57.80 12.22
N GLY A 42 -5.89 56.58 11.80
CA GLY A 42 -6.13 56.22 10.40
C GLY A 42 -7.14 55.09 10.35
N GLN A 43 -8.21 55.33 9.63
CA GLN A 43 -9.42 54.52 9.38
C GLN A 43 -9.22 53.00 9.34
N GLU A 44 -10.05 52.29 10.12
CA GLU A 44 -10.28 50.86 10.03
C GLU A 44 -10.96 50.50 8.70
N THR A 45 -10.23 49.88 7.80
CA THR A 45 -10.82 49.04 6.78
C THR A 45 -10.87 47.62 7.33
N ALA A 46 -12.08 47.14 7.58
CA ALA A 46 -12.32 45.77 8.02
C ALA A 46 -11.89 44.76 6.95
N HIS A 47 -10.65 44.28 7.04
CA HIS A 47 -10.25 43.05 6.37
C HIS A 47 -10.69 41.89 7.26
N THR A 48 -11.77 41.20 6.85
CA THR A 48 -12.11 39.88 7.37
C THR A 48 -11.09 38.86 6.87
N GLY A 49 -9.90 38.92 7.44
CA GLY A 49 -8.93 37.83 7.33
C GLY A 49 -9.42 36.65 8.17
N LYS A 50 -9.83 35.56 7.51
CA LYS A 50 -9.98 34.27 8.18
C LYS A 50 -8.64 33.98 8.88
N GLU A 51 -8.68 33.93 10.20
CA GLU A 51 -7.58 33.43 11.02
C GLU A 51 -7.16 32.06 10.50
N PRO A 52 -5.89 31.77 10.25
CA PRO A 52 -5.45 30.44 9.81
C PRO A 52 -5.91 29.44 10.88
N ALA A 53 -6.72 28.47 10.47
CA ALA A 53 -7.22 27.45 11.36
C ALA A 53 -6.04 26.80 12.09
N THR A 54 -6.08 26.83 13.42
CA THR A 54 -5.09 26.11 14.24
C THR A 54 -5.08 24.65 13.81
N PRO A 55 -3.91 24.04 13.53
CA PRO A 55 -3.87 22.65 13.15
C PRO A 55 -4.53 21.80 14.24
N LYS A 56 -5.47 20.92 13.84
CA LYS A 56 -6.10 19.99 14.77
C LYS A 56 -4.99 19.16 15.44
N PRO A 57 -5.08 18.89 16.75
CA PRO A 57 -4.13 17.99 17.40
C PRO A 57 -4.10 16.65 16.71
N GLY A 58 -2.91 16.07 16.59
CA GLY A 58 -2.76 14.72 16.01
C GLY A 58 -3.48 13.66 16.88
N PRO A 59 -3.66 12.44 16.35
CA PRO A 59 -4.37 11.37 17.05
C PRO A 59 -3.64 10.98 18.34
N THR A 60 -4.42 10.57 19.35
CA THR A 60 -3.86 9.94 20.55
C THR A 60 -3.26 8.59 20.20
N VAL A 61 -1.98 8.37 20.47
CA VAL A 61 -1.31 7.08 20.24
C VAL A 61 -1.58 6.17 21.44
N ILE A 62 -2.32 5.08 21.21
CA ILE A 62 -2.53 4.03 22.20
C ILE A 62 -1.68 2.85 21.79
N LYS A 63 -0.78 2.41 22.66
CA LYS A 63 0.26 1.41 22.41
C LYS A 63 1.17 1.84 21.23
N SER A 64 2.43 1.93 21.46
CA SER A 64 3.44 2.02 20.41
C SER A 64 4.04 0.64 20.20
N PHE A 65 4.49 0.35 19.00
CA PHE A 65 5.33 -0.82 18.78
C PHE A 65 6.57 -0.72 19.69
N ASN A 66 6.81 -1.76 20.48
CA ASN A 66 8.12 -1.95 21.09
C ASN A 66 9.06 -2.39 19.97
N SER A 67 9.55 -1.42 19.19
CA SER A 67 10.43 -1.70 18.08
C SER A 67 11.76 -2.22 18.62
N LEU A 68 12.01 -3.48 18.37
CA LEU A 68 13.35 -4.09 18.50
C LEU A 68 14.28 -3.67 17.34
N SER A 69 13.87 -2.73 16.51
CA SER A 69 14.69 -2.24 15.42
C SER A 69 15.76 -1.29 15.97
N LEU A 70 16.93 -1.82 16.16
CA LEU A 70 18.17 -1.09 16.43
C LEU A 70 18.78 -0.49 15.15
N ALA A 71 18.01 -0.33 14.08
CA ALA A 71 18.48 0.34 12.89
C ALA A 71 18.73 1.83 13.21
N PRO A 72 19.91 2.37 12.88
CA PRO A 72 20.27 3.75 13.23
C PRO A 72 19.38 4.83 12.62
N ASP A 73 18.59 4.47 11.59
CA ASP A 73 17.72 5.38 10.85
C ASP A 73 16.22 5.20 11.17
N PHE A 74 15.88 4.58 12.32
CA PHE A 74 14.50 4.32 12.70
C PHE A 74 13.80 5.61 13.16
N ASP A 75 12.86 6.13 12.35
CA ASP A 75 12.05 7.31 12.70
C ASP A 75 10.79 6.90 13.49
N THR A 76 10.84 7.07 14.80
CA THR A 76 9.74 6.76 15.73
C THR A 76 8.50 7.67 15.55
N THR A 77 8.60 8.74 14.78
CA THR A 77 7.48 9.65 14.49
C THR A 77 6.56 9.13 13.40
N LEU A 78 7.03 8.19 12.58
CA LEU A 78 6.24 7.57 11.52
C LEU A 78 5.13 6.68 12.08
N VAL A 79 4.03 6.57 11.35
CA VAL A 79 2.96 5.60 11.65
C VAL A 79 3.54 4.18 11.66
N SER A 80 4.36 3.84 10.68
CA SER A 80 5.22 2.67 10.60
C SER A 80 6.33 2.96 9.60
N GLN A 81 7.48 2.28 9.73
CA GLN A 81 8.55 2.40 8.74
C GLN A 81 8.10 1.86 7.37
N TYR A 82 7.30 0.80 7.35
CA TYR A 82 6.93 0.13 6.12
C TYR A 82 5.45 -0.23 6.11
N ILE A 83 4.66 0.46 5.28
CA ILE A 83 3.21 0.20 5.15
C ILE A 83 2.95 -0.57 3.87
N ARG A 84 2.45 -1.79 4.03
CA ARG A 84 2.25 -2.78 2.97
C ARG A 84 0.83 -2.85 2.44
N SER A 85 -0.15 -2.60 3.30
CA SER A 85 -1.57 -2.61 2.96
C SER A 85 -2.32 -1.51 3.69
N ILE A 86 -3.35 -0.96 3.05
CA ILE A 86 -4.24 0.06 3.61
C ILE A 86 -5.67 -0.39 3.31
N PHE A 87 -6.53 -0.31 4.31
CA PHE A 87 -7.93 -0.68 4.23
C PHE A 87 -8.79 0.22 5.10
N GLN A 88 -10.02 0.52 4.68
CA GLN A 88 -11.01 1.21 5.52
C GLN A 88 -12.16 0.27 5.82
N ASP A 89 -12.42 0.03 7.11
CA ASP A 89 -13.51 -0.83 7.55
C ASP A 89 -14.89 -0.17 7.39
N SER A 90 -15.95 -0.95 7.67
CA SER A 90 -17.34 -0.46 7.55
C SER A 90 -17.66 0.69 8.51
N LYS A 91 -16.93 0.78 9.63
CA LYS A 91 -17.06 1.82 10.67
C LYS A 91 -16.29 3.11 10.33
N GLY A 92 -15.50 3.10 9.23
CA GLY A 92 -14.70 4.24 8.80
C GLY A 92 -13.26 4.23 9.30
N ASN A 93 -12.85 3.26 10.15
CA ASN A 93 -11.48 3.19 10.63
C ASN A 93 -10.52 2.81 9.50
N LEU A 94 -9.36 3.47 9.45
CA LEU A 94 -8.26 3.09 8.57
C LEU A 94 -7.36 2.07 9.27
N TRP A 95 -7.02 1.01 8.54
CA TRP A 95 -6.15 -0.06 8.98
C TRP A 95 -4.91 -0.09 8.10
N PHE A 96 -3.75 -0.14 8.74
CA PHE A 96 -2.44 -0.14 8.08
C PHE A 96 -1.72 -1.44 8.42
N GLY A 97 -1.56 -2.30 7.42
CA GLY A 97 -0.73 -3.49 7.54
C GLY A 97 0.74 -3.14 7.29
N THR A 98 1.60 -3.56 8.17
CA THR A 98 3.02 -3.19 8.18
C THR A 98 3.92 -4.38 7.85
N ILE A 99 5.23 -4.17 7.74
CA ILE A 99 6.23 -5.23 7.74
C ILE A 99 6.84 -5.33 9.13
N ASN A 100 6.71 -6.49 9.76
CA ASN A 100 7.26 -6.87 11.07
C ASN A 100 6.78 -6.03 12.27
N GLU A 101 5.82 -5.13 12.07
CA GLU A 101 5.28 -4.27 13.14
C GLU A 101 3.80 -4.56 13.43
N GLY A 102 3.19 -5.58 12.77
CA GLY A 102 1.78 -5.93 12.94
C GLY A 102 0.84 -5.00 12.21
N VAL A 103 -0.20 -4.51 12.91
CA VAL A 103 -1.27 -3.69 12.35
C VAL A 103 -1.46 -2.41 13.15
N ALA A 104 -1.63 -1.28 12.47
CA ALA A 104 -2.07 -0.03 13.07
C ALA A 104 -3.51 0.28 12.63
N LYS A 105 -4.34 0.78 13.56
CA LYS A 105 -5.70 1.25 13.33
C LYS A 105 -5.80 2.74 13.66
N TYR A 106 -6.39 3.52 12.77
CA TYR A 106 -6.72 4.93 12.98
C TYR A 106 -8.23 5.13 12.89
N ASP A 107 -8.85 5.72 13.93
CA ASP A 107 -10.29 5.97 14.05
C ASP A 107 -10.64 7.47 14.05
N GLU A 108 -9.85 8.29 13.35
CA GLU A 108 -9.89 9.75 13.28
C GLU A 108 -9.41 10.48 14.56
N THR A 109 -9.38 9.83 15.70
CA THR A 109 -8.97 10.39 16.99
C THR A 109 -7.80 9.66 17.63
N THR A 110 -7.69 8.37 17.37
CA THR A 110 -6.79 7.46 18.07
C THR A 110 -6.03 6.60 17.06
N LEU A 111 -4.72 6.48 17.27
CA LEU A 111 -3.87 5.54 16.55
C LEU A 111 -3.52 4.39 17.50
N THR A 112 -4.09 3.21 17.25
CA THR A 112 -3.92 2.00 18.06
C THR A 112 -3.09 0.97 17.31
N TYR A 113 -2.17 0.31 18.00
CA TYR A 113 -1.31 -0.74 17.43
C TYR A 113 -1.64 -2.10 18.01
N PHE A 114 -1.63 -3.13 17.16
CA PHE A 114 -1.83 -4.52 17.54
C PHE A 114 -0.60 -5.33 17.14
N SER A 115 -0.07 -6.07 18.10
CA SER A 115 1.17 -6.84 17.95
C SER A 115 1.11 -8.15 18.75
N ALA A 116 2.22 -8.83 18.94
CA ALA A 116 2.30 -10.11 19.63
C ALA A 116 1.60 -10.16 21.00
N PRO A 117 1.70 -9.14 21.89
CA PRO A 117 0.96 -9.14 23.15
C PRO A 117 -0.56 -9.14 22.98
N ASP A 118 -1.09 -8.73 21.85
CA ASP A 118 -2.52 -8.71 21.53
C ASP A 118 -2.97 -10.00 20.85
N GLY A 119 -2.07 -10.99 20.70
CA GLY A 119 -2.33 -12.24 19.96
C GLY A 119 -2.09 -12.14 18.47
N PHE A 120 -1.62 -10.97 17.98
CA PHE A 120 -1.19 -10.78 16.61
C PHE A 120 0.33 -10.89 16.56
N ILE A 121 0.84 -12.08 16.27
CA ILE A 121 2.29 -12.31 16.21
C ILE A 121 2.93 -11.41 15.15
N ASN A 122 4.12 -10.92 15.46
CA ASN A 122 4.87 -9.89 14.72
C ASN A 122 5.16 -10.27 13.26
N ASN A 123 4.16 -10.12 12.40
CA ASN A 123 4.13 -10.60 11.02
C ASN A 123 3.98 -9.44 10.04
N SER A 124 4.38 -9.69 8.79
CA SER A 124 4.10 -8.80 7.68
C SER A 124 2.67 -8.96 7.20
N VAL A 125 1.91 -7.86 7.11
CA VAL A 125 0.51 -7.86 6.69
C VAL A 125 0.38 -7.36 5.25
N PHE A 126 0.01 -8.26 4.35
CA PHE A 126 -0.03 -8.01 2.90
C PHE A 126 -1.43 -7.70 2.38
N ALA A 127 -2.47 -8.18 3.07
CA ALA A 127 -3.86 -8.00 2.68
C ALA A 127 -4.73 -7.78 3.90
N ILE A 128 -5.74 -6.91 3.79
CA ILE A 128 -6.75 -6.65 4.80
C ILE A 128 -8.11 -6.62 4.11
N ASN A 129 -9.11 -7.28 4.68
CA ASN A 129 -10.51 -7.19 4.23
C ASN A 129 -11.45 -7.37 5.42
N GLU A 130 -12.73 -7.01 5.25
CA GLU A 130 -13.78 -7.14 6.25
C GLU A 130 -14.86 -8.09 5.76
N ASP A 131 -15.30 -9.03 6.59
CA ASP A 131 -16.42 -9.90 6.26
C ASP A 131 -17.78 -9.23 6.58
N LYS A 132 -18.87 -9.85 6.11
CA LYS A 132 -20.23 -9.33 6.30
C LYS A 132 -20.67 -9.24 7.76
N SER A 133 -19.96 -9.89 8.66
CA SER A 133 -20.21 -9.83 10.11
C SER A 133 -19.37 -8.74 10.79
N GLY A 134 -18.53 -8.01 10.05
CA GLY A 134 -17.63 -6.98 10.55
C GLY A 134 -16.34 -7.52 11.14
N ASN A 135 -16.01 -8.80 10.93
CA ASN A 135 -14.71 -9.31 11.31
C ASN A 135 -13.67 -8.89 10.27
N LEU A 136 -12.49 -8.52 10.74
CA LEU A 136 -11.36 -8.21 9.88
C LEU A 136 -10.50 -9.44 9.63
N TRP A 137 -10.06 -9.57 8.39
CA TRP A 137 -9.21 -10.64 7.91
C TRP A 137 -7.88 -10.08 7.44
N PHE A 138 -6.78 -10.59 8.00
CA PHE A 138 -5.43 -10.13 7.71
C PHE A 138 -4.64 -11.27 7.08
N GLY A 139 -4.15 -11.05 5.87
CA GLY A 139 -3.24 -11.97 5.19
C GLY A 139 -1.79 -11.63 5.54
N THR A 140 -1.06 -12.61 6.03
CA THR A 140 0.32 -12.44 6.53
C THR A 140 1.26 -13.45 5.90
N ASP A 141 2.55 -13.39 6.25
CA ASP A 141 3.56 -14.40 5.95
C ASP A 141 3.48 -15.67 6.83
N GLN A 142 2.54 -15.68 7.80
CA GLN A 142 2.33 -16.79 8.74
C GLN A 142 0.87 -17.28 8.74
N GLY A 143 0.17 -17.10 7.61
CA GLY A 143 -1.22 -17.49 7.44
C GLY A 143 -2.20 -16.32 7.50
N VAL A 144 -3.43 -16.62 7.87
CA VAL A 144 -4.53 -15.66 7.94
C VAL A 144 -4.92 -15.43 9.38
N TYR A 145 -5.10 -14.16 9.76
CA TYR A 145 -5.69 -13.80 11.05
C TYR A 145 -7.10 -13.27 10.84
N LYS A 146 -8.02 -13.70 11.70
CA LYS A 146 -9.35 -13.13 11.85
C LYS A 146 -9.43 -12.35 13.16
N TYR A 147 -9.97 -11.14 13.12
CA TYR A 147 -10.21 -10.31 14.30
C TYR A 147 -11.70 -9.99 14.42
N ASP A 148 -12.32 -10.39 15.52
CA ASP A 148 -13.75 -10.18 15.79
C ASP A 148 -14.06 -8.88 16.54
N GLY A 149 -13.08 -8.01 16.70
CA GLY A 149 -13.14 -6.78 17.48
C GLY A 149 -12.59 -6.96 18.92
N LYS A 150 -12.25 -8.19 19.34
CA LYS A 150 -11.75 -8.49 20.68
C LYS A 150 -10.49 -9.36 20.65
N VAL A 151 -10.51 -10.44 19.87
CA VAL A 151 -9.44 -11.43 19.83
C VAL A 151 -9.01 -11.71 18.39
N PHE A 152 -7.72 -12.03 18.22
CA PHE A 152 -7.18 -12.52 16.98
C PHE A 152 -7.16 -14.06 16.99
N LYS A 153 -7.65 -14.68 15.93
CA LYS A 153 -7.52 -16.11 15.66
C LYS A 153 -6.63 -16.30 14.43
N ASN A 154 -5.55 -17.06 14.57
CA ASN A 154 -4.67 -17.44 13.48
C ASN A 154 -5.13 -18.73 12.82
N TYR A 155 -5.10 -18.75 11.50
CA TYR A 155 -5.34 -19.92 10.65
C TYR A 155 -4.09 -20.21 9.83
N ASN A 156 -3.70 -21.47 9.79
CA ASN A 156 -2.47 -21.93 9.12
C ASN A 156 -2.64 -23.33 8.52
N GLN A 157 -1.56 -24.09 8.36
CA GLN A 157 -1.61 -25.43 7.76
C GLN A 157 -2.54 -26.42 8.47
N LYS A 158 -2.72 -26.29 9.79
CA LYS A 158 -3.64 -27.16 10.56
C LYS A 158 -5.09 -26.94 10.14
N ASP A 159 -5.39 -25.76 9.66
CA ASP A 159 -6.73 -25.34 9.24
C ASP A 159 -6.96 -25.55 7.73
N GLY A 160 -6.00 -26.18 7.04
CA GLY A 160 -6.08 -26.50 5.61
C GLY A 160 -5.37 -25.52 4.68
N LEU A 161 -4.73 -24.47 5.19
CA LEU A 161 -3.87 -23.57 4.40
C LEU A 161 -2.50 -24.21 4.21
N ASN A 162 -2.32 -25.01 3.15
CA ASN A 162 -1.04 -25.68 2.87
C ASN A 162 0.09 -24.68 2.55
N HIS A 163 -0.24 -23.50 2.05
CA HIS A 163 0.67 -22.38 1.83
C HIS A 163 0.22 -21.21 2.71
N ILE A 164 1.08 -20.72 3.59
CA ILE A 164 0.77 -19.69 4.58
C ILE A 164 1.22 -18.29 4.17
N ASP A 165 1.99 -18.18 3.10
CA ASP A 165 2.44 -16.92 2.51
C ASP A 165 1.30 -16.28 1.72
N ILE A 166 0.57 -15.36 2.36
CA ILE A 166 -0.58 -14.70 1.74
C ILE A 166 -0.11 -13.59 0.81
N SER A 167 -0.65 -13.56 -0.38
CA SER A 167 -0.27 -12.60 -1.42
C SER A 167 -0.74 -11.18 -1.11
N ARG A 168 -0.13 -10.19 -1.78
CA ARG A 168 -0.64 -8.82 -1.79
C ARG A 168 -2.08 -8.83 -2.30
N LYS A 169 -3.00 -8.11 -1.62
CA LYS A 169 -4.43 -8.17 -1.97
C LYS A 169 -4.97 -9.60 -2.12
N GLY A 170 -4.35 -10.55 -1.39
CA GLY A 170 -4.70 -11.98 -1.43
C GLY A 170 -5.92 -12.36 -0.60
N ILE A 171 -6.63 -11.42 0.02
CA ILE A 171 -7.90 -11.69 0.70
C ILE A 171 -9.03 -10.93 0.01
N LEU A 172 -10.04 -11.67 -0.44
CA LEU A 172 -11.29 -11.13 -0.96
C LEU A 172 -12.46 -11.70 -0.16
N VAL A 173 -13.37 -10.84 0.27
CA VAL A 173 -14.73 -11.21 0.67
C VAL A 173 -15.64 -10.81 -0.48
N ASP A 174 -16.18 -11.79 -1.20
CA ASP A 174 -17.03 -11.52 -2.35
C ASP A 174 -18.46 -11.09 -1.95
N LYS A 175 -19.23 -10.62 -2.90
CA LYS A 175 -20.63 -10.19 -2.68
C LYS A 175 -21.52 -11.28 -2.08
N SER A 176 -21.21 -12.55 -2.30
CA SER A 176 -21.91 -13.67 -1.67
C SER A 176 -21.53 -13.84 -0.19
N GLY A 177 -20.35 -13.36 0.21
CA GLY A 177 -19.74 -13.52 1.52
C GLY A 177 -18.73 -14.66 1.58
N THR A 178 -18.38 -15.26 0.43
CA THR A 178 -17.29 -16.23 0.35
C THR A 178 -15.96 -15.52 0.58
N ILE A 179 -15.14 -16.09 1.45
CA ILE A 179 -13.78 -15.58 1.69
C ILE A 179 -12.81 -16.39 0.85
N TRP A 180 -12.09 -15.67 0.00
CA TRP A 180 -11.04 -16.18 -0.86
C TRP A 180 -9.68 -15.78 -0.33
N VAL A 181 -8.74 -16.71 -0.34
CA VAL A 181 -7.37 -16.50 0.13
C VAL A 181 -6.38 -16.91 -0.95
N GLY A 182 -5.67 -15.93 -1.48
CA GLY A 182 -4.61 -16.12 -2.47
C GLY A 182 -3.24 -16.24 -1.78
N THR A 183 -2.51 -17.26 -2.17
CA THR A 183 -1.18 -17.58 -1.66
C THR A 183 -0.18 -17.76 -2.80
N HIS A 184 1.09 -17.90 -2.49
CA HIS A 184 2.12 -18.26 -3.48
C HIS A 184 1.98 -19.70 -4.02
N GLY A 185 1.06 -20.51 -3.47
CA GLY A 185 0.82 -21.89 -3.87
C GLY A 185 -0.64 -22.19 -4.23
N GLY A 186 -1.43 -21.19 -4.62
CA GLY A 186 -2.80 -21.34 -5.06
C GLY A 186 -3.79 -20.45 -4.36
N VAL A 187 -5.07 -20.68 -4.62
CA VAL A 187 -6.19 -19.94 -4.05
C VAL A 187 -7.05 -20.87 -3.21
N TYR A 188 -7.43 -20.43 -2.03
CA TYR A 188 -8.23 -21.18 -1.07
C TYR A 188 -9.57 -20.50 -0.82
N ARG A 189 -10.56 -21.30 -0.40
CA ARG A 189 -11.85 -20.85 0.12
C ARG A 189 -11.98 -21.19 1.58
N TYR A 190 -12.55 -20.28 2.35
CA TYR A 190 -12.88 -20.49 3.76
C TYR A 190 -14.29 -21.05 3.91
N ASP A 191 -14.44 -22.07 4.78
CA ASP A 191 -15.71 -22.68 5.18
C ASP A 191 -15.98 -22.38 6.67
N PRO A 192 -16.90 -21.46 6.98
CA PRO A 192 -17.25 -21.13 8.36
C PRO A 192 -17.94 -22.28 9.10
N SER A 193 -18.58 -23.21 8.38
CA SER A 193 -19.22 -24.38 8.99
C SER A 193 -18.18 -25.39 9.48
N ALA A 194 -17.11 -25.60 8.73
CA ALA A 194 -15.99 -26.44 9.17
C ALA A 194 -15.23 -25.79 10.34
N ASP A 195 -15.03 -24.46 10.29
CA ASP A 195 -14.37 -23.69 11.35
C ASP A 195 -15.11 -23.80 12.69
N SER A 196 -16.45 -23.68 12.67
CA SER A 196 -17.29 -23.80 13.88
C SER A 196 -17.21 -25.17 14.55
N LYS A 197 -16.84 -26.22 13.79
CA LYS A 197 -16.66 -27.60 14.27
C LYS A 197 -15.21 -27.91 14.63
N GLY A 198 -14.29 -26.94 14.51
CA GLY A 198 -12.87 -27.15 14.79
C GLY A 198 -12.15 -28.02 13.74
N GLY A 199 -12.71 -28.12 12.52
CA GLY A 199 -12.13 -28.85 11.40
C GLY A 199 -11.25 -27.97 10.50
N GLN A 200 -10.69 -28.60 9.47
CA GLN A 200 -9.99 -27.85 8.40
C GLN A 200 -11.00 -26.99 7.65
N CYS A 201 -10.85 -25.69 7.75
CA CYS A 201 -11.80 -24.71 7.24
C CYS A 201 -11.31 -23.99 5.97
N PHE A 202 -10.13 -24.29 5.49
CA PHE A 202 -9.64 -23.81 4.19
C PHE A 202 -9.47 -24.97 3.23
N SER A 203 -9.97 -24.81 2.02
CA SER A 203 -9.85 -25.79 0.95
C SER A 203 -9.30 -25.13 -0.32
N LEU A 204 -8.34 -25.81 -0.97
CA LEU A 204 -7.79 -25.36 -2.25
C LEU A 204 -8.89 -25.31 -3.32
N PHE A 205 -8.94 -24.20 -4.06
CA PHE A 205 -9.87 -24.04 -5.18
C PHE A 205 -9.34 -24.79 -6.43
N GLN A 206 -9.68 -26.04 -6.55
CA GLN A 206 -9.14 -26.99 -7.54
C GLN A 206 -9.48 -26.67 -8.99
N GLN A 207 -10.49 -25.83 -9.27
CA GLN A 207 -10.83 -25.43 -10.63
C GLN A 207 -9.78 -24.48 -11.24
N LEU A 208 -9.05 -23.74 -10.39
CA LEU A 208 -7.94 -22.91 -10.81
C LEU A 208 -6.65 -23.74 -10.79
N PRO A 209 -5.80 -23.66 -11.81
CA PRO A 209 -4.48 -24.28 -11.75
C PRO A 209 -3.68 -23.71 -10.58
N LEU A 210 -2.66 -24.42 -10.12
CA LEU A 210 -1.76 -23.89 -9.09
C LEU A 210 -1.03 -22.66 -9.64
N ILE A 211 -1.33 -21.53 -9.08
CA ILE A 211 -0.75 -20.23 -9.46
C ILE A 211 -0.02 -19.60 -8.28
N ASN A 212 0.99 -18.83 -8.57
CA ASN A 212 1.50 -17.84 -7.62
C ASN A 212 0.55 -16.63 -7.67
N CYS A 213 -0.46 -16.63 -6.77
CA CYS A 213 -1.47 -15.60 -6.75
C CYS A 213 -0.86 -14.24 -6.36
N ALA A 214 -1.11 -13.19 -7.13
CA ALA A 214 -0.66 -11.83 -6.85
C ALA A 214 -1.79 -10.94 -6.31
N GLY A 215 -3.04 -11.30 -6.59
CA GLY A 215 -4.21 -10.59 -6.09
C GLY A 215 -5.52 -11.24 -6.53
N ILE A 216 -6.59 -10.94 -5.80
CA ILE A 216 -7.94 -11.41 -6.07
C ILE A 216 -8.89 -10.22 -6.01
N MET A 217 -9.83 -10.13 -6.97
CA MET A 217 -10.90 -9.14 -6.93
C MET A 217 -12.20 -9.68 -7.52
N GLU A 218 -13.33 -9.12 -7.11
CA GLU A 218 -14.63 -9.34 -7.72
C GLU A 218 -14.99 -8.14 -8.60
N ASP A 219 -15.42 -8.39 -9.84
CA ASP A 219 -15.91 -7.35 -10.72
C ASP A 219 -17.35 -6.93 -10.42
N LYS A 220 -17.83 -5.88 -11.09
CA LYS A 220 -19.20 -5.38 -10.92
C LYS A 220 -20.27 -6.42 -11.28
N SER A 221 -19.93 -7.36 -12.15
CA SER A 221 -20.82 -8.45 -12.62
C SER A 221 -20.79 -9.69 -11.71
N GLY A 222 -19.92 -9.73 -10.70
CA GLY A 222 -19.78 -10.85 -9.78
C GLY A 222 -18.79 -11.91 -10.23
N ASN A 223 -18.01 -11.68 -11.29
CA ASN A 223 -16.93 -12.59 -11.64
C ASN A 223 -15.73 -12.37 -10.70
N ILE A 224 -15.07 -13.47 -10.34
CA ILE A 224 -13.83 -13.42 -9.53
C ILE A 224 -12.63 -13.46 -10.47
N TRP A 225 -11.74 -12.51 -10.27
CA TRP A 225 -10.51 -12.35 -11.03
C TRP A 225 -9.31 -12.70 -10.16
N PHE A 226 -8.40 -13.47 -10.75
CA PHE A 226 -7.16 -13.88 -10.11
C PHE A 226 -5.98 -13.37 -10.94
N ALA A 227 -5.15 -12.52 -10.36
CA ALA A 227 -3.87 -12.15 -10.95
C ALA A 227 -2.79 -13.13 -10.48
N SER A 228 -1.90 -13.49 -11.39
CA SER A 228 -0.79 -14.38 -11.10
C SER A 228 0.53 -13.77 -11.55
N SER A 229 1.58 -13.96 -10.76
CA SER A 229 2.92 -13.49 -11.12
C SER A 229 3.63 -14.36 -12.17
N ASN A 230 3.02 -15.48 -12.57
CA ASN A 230 3.64 -16.42 -13.52
C ASN A 230 2.69 -17.02 -14.56
N ASN A 231 1.36 -16.81 -14.45
CA ASN A 231 0.36 -17.41 -15.32
C ASN A 231 -0.65 -16.40 -15.89
N GLY A 232 -0.41 -15.09 -15.72
CA GLY A 232 -1.29 -14.03 -16.22
C GLY A 232 -2.54 -13.81 -15.38
N VAL A 233 -3.70 -13.65 -16.03
CA VAL A 233 -4.98 -13.28 -15.39
C VAL A 233 -6.03 -14.32 -15.69
N PHE A 234 -6.75 -14.75 -14.66
CA PHE A 234 -7.88 -15.68 -14.77
C PHE A 234 -9.17 -14.99 -14.36
N ARG A 235 -10.27 -15.34 -15.04
CA ARG A 235 -11.63 -14.94 -14.69
C ARG A 235 -12.49 -16.17 -14.41
N TYR A 236 -13.17 -16.17 -13.27
CA TYR A 236 -14.14 -17.20 -12.86
C TYR A 236 -15.54 -16.58 -12.81
N ASP A 237 -16.49 -17.12 -13.55
CA ASP A 237 -17.88 -16.65 -13.65
C ASP A 237 -18.84 -17.39 -12.71
N GLY A 238 -18.33 -18.19 -11.79
CA GLY A 238 -19.10 -19.06 -10.90
C GLY A 238 -19.22 -20.50 -11.42
N LYS A 239 -18.87 -20.78 -12.69
CA LYS A 239 -18.94 -22.09 -13.34
C LYS A 239 -17.65 -22.45 -14.06
N THR A 240 -17.12 -21.54 -14.86
CA THR A 240 -15.98 -21.75 -15.74
C THR A 240 -14.85 -20.78 -15.42
N ILE A 241 -13.63 -21.25 -15.65
CA ILE A 241 -12.42 -20.40 -15.56
C ILE A 241 -11.86 -20.19 -16.96
N ILE A 242 -11.51 -18.95 -17.27
CA ILE A 242 -10.87 -18.53 -18.51
C ILE A 242 -9.53 -17.88 -18.16
N ASN A 243 -8.45 -18.32 -18.81
CA ASN A 243 -7.18 -17.61 -18.79
C ASN A 243 -7.21 -16.50 -19.85
N ILE A 244 -7.24 -15.25 -19.42
CA ILE A 244 -7.30 -14.08 -20.33
C ILE A 244 -5.98 -13.91 -21.07
N ALA A 245 -4.85 -14.20 -20.42
CA ALA A 245 -3.53 -14.07 -21.02
C ALA A 245 -3.33 -15.01 -22.22
N GLU A 246 -3.77 -16.26 -22.09
CA GLU A 246 -3.71 -17.24 -23.19
C GLU A 246 -4.69 -16.91 -24.31
N LYS A 247 -5.90 -16.52 -23.94
CA LYS A 247 -6.98 -16.25 -24.91
C LYS A 247 -6.66 -15.04 -25.80
N GLU A 248 -6.09 -13.99 -25.22
CA GLU A 248 -5.87 -12.70 -25.88
C GLU A 248 -4.38 -12.43 -26.19
N ALA A 249 -3.50 -13.43 -26.04
CA ALA A 249 -2.07 -13.36 -26.33
C ALA A 249 -1.36 -12.18 -25.62
N LEU A 250 -1.52 -12.08 -24.31
CA LEU A 250 -0.82 -11.07 -23.50
C LEU A 250 0.70 -11.18 -23.71
N SER A 251 1.39 -10.05 -23.83
CA SER A 251 2.84 -10.04 -24.05
C SER A 251 3.66 -10.63 -22.89
N GLU A 252 3.05 -10.71 -21.69
CA GLU A 252 3.70 -11.19 -20.47
C GLU A 252 2.75 -12.06 -19.63
N ASN A 253 3.30 -13.08 -18.99
CA ASN A 253 2.56 -13.97 -18.07
C ASN A 253 2.50 -13.43 -16.63
N TYR A 254 2.90 -12.19 -16.38
CA TYR A 254 2.83 -11.53 -15.07
C TYR A 254 1.63 -10.60 -15.00
N ALA A 255 0.85 -10.71 -13.93
CA ALA A 255 -0.13 -9.72 -13.54
C ALA A 255 -0.08 -9.51 -12.02
N GLY A 256 -0.18 -8.25 -11.60
CA GLY A 256 -0.13 -7.86 -10.19
C GLY A 256 -1.45 -7.24 -9.71
N GLY A 257 -1.46 -5.92 -9.51
CA GLY A 257 -2.66 -5.19 -9.11
C GLY A 257 -3.75 -5.20 -10.18
N MET A 258 -5.01 -5.21 -9.74
CA MET A 258 -6.19 -5.16 -10.62
C MET A 258 -7.16 -4.08 -10.17
N ALA A 259 -7.87 -3.47 -11.12
CA ALA A 259 -8.97 -2.54 -10.88
C ALA A 259 -9.99 -2.61 -12.02
N GLN A 260 -11.25 -2.23 -11.75
CA GLN A 260 -12.29 -2.12 -12.78
C GLN A 260 -12.74 -0.68 -12.91
N ASP A 261 -12.77 -0.15 -14.15
CA ASP A 261 -13.24 1.21 -14.43
C ASP A 261 -14.76 1.32 -14.46
N ASN A 262 -15.26 2.54 -14.65
CA ASN A 262 -16.70 2.80 -14.68
C ASN A 262 -17.38 2.25 -15.95
N ALA A 263 -16.63 2.04 -17.03
CA ALA A 263 -17.11 1.42 -18.24
C ALA A 263 -17.14 -0.13 -18.17
N GLY A 264 -16.59 -0.71 -17.08
CA GLY A 264 -16.52 -2.15 -16.88
C GLY A 264 -15.24 -2.80 -17.40
N ASN A 265 -14.30 -2.01 -17.95
CA ASN A 265 -13.02 -2.55 -18.38
C ASN A 265 -12.18 -2.96 -17.17
N MET A 266 -11.44 -4.05 -17.33
CA MET A 266 -10.48 -4.51 -16.34
C MET A 266 -9.10 -3.94 -16.64
N TRP A 267 -8.43 -3.50 -15.60
CA TRP A 267 -7.06 -2.99 -15.67
C TRP A 267 -6.16 -3.81 -14.77
N PHE A 268 -4.99 -4.16 -15.27
CA PHE A 268 -3.98 -4.89 -14.47
C PHE A 268 -2.61 -4.30 -14.65
N THR A 269 -1.82 -4.33 -13.57
CA THR A 269 -0.38 -4.07 -13.69
C THR A 269 0.32 -5.27 -14.27
N MET A 270 1.30 -5.00 -15.14
CA MET A 270 2.20 -5.96 -15.75
C MET A 270 3.63 -5.69 -15.31
N LYS A 271 4.58 -6.51 -15.71
CA LYS A 271 5.99 -6.28 -15.38
C LYS A 271 6.51 -4.96 -15.94
N ASN A 272 6.13 -4.63 -17.18
CA ASN A 272 6.65 -3.47 -17.90
C ASN A 272 5.60 -2.38 -18.17
N GLY A 273 4.44 -2.44 -17.52
CA GLY A 273 3.39 -1.46 -17.76
C GLY A 273 2.06 -1.79 -17.12
N ILE A 274 0.99 -1.30 -17.73
CA ILE A 274 -0.39 -1.64 -17.39
C ILE A 274 -1.14 -2.10 -18.63
N CYS A 275 -2.14 -2.92 -18.43
CA CYS A 275 -2.99 -3.42 -19.50
C CYS A 275 -4.47 -3.17 -19.20
N LYS A 276 -5.21 -2.71 -20.21
CA LYS A 276 -6.66 -2.58 -20.21
C LYS A 276 -7.28 -3.72 -21.00
N TYR A 277 -8.29 -4.39 -20.44
CA TYR A 277 -9.11 -5.39 -21.10
C TYR A 277 -10.56 -4.94 -21.16
N ASP A 278 -11.12 -4.78 -22.35
CA ASP A 278 -12.49 -4.30 -22.58
C ASP A 278 -13.52 -5.46 -22.71
N GLY A 279 -13.09 -6.69 -22.45
CA GLY A 279 -13.88 -7.90 -22.62
C GLY A 279 -13.64 -8.61 -23.96
N LYS A 280 -12.89 -7.98 -24.88
CA LYS A 280 -12.56 -8.51 -26.22
C LYS A 280 -11.09 -8.32 -26.58
N THR A 281 -10.53 -7.17 -26.28
CA THR A 281 -9.18 -6.77 -26.69
C THR A 281 -8.37 -6.29 -25.49
N LEU A 282 -7.06 -6.48 -25.59
CA LEU A 282 -6.07 -5.97 -24.66
C LEU A 282 -5.39 -4.73 -25.25
N THR A 283 -5.25 -3.68 -24.44
CA THR A 283 -4.48 -2.47 -24.77
C THR A 283 -3.43 -2.27 -23.71
N GLU A 284 -2.17 -2.28 -24.11
CA GLU A 284 -1.03 -2.10 -23.20
C GLU A 284 -0.56 -0.64 -23.21
N TYR A 285 -0.16 -0.14 -22.03
CA TYR A 285 0.47 1.16 -21.85
C TYR A 285 1.79 0.95 -21.14
N THR A 286 2.84 1.57 -21.68
CA THR A 286 4.22 1.38 -21.26
C THR A 286 4.94 2.73 -21.05
N ALA A 287 6.23 2.70 -20.76
CA ALA A 287 7.05 3.90 -20.69
C ALA A 287 7.06 4.70 -22.00
N LYS A 288 6.82 4.07 -23.16
CA LYS A 288 6.72 4.76 -24.47
C LYS A 288 5.50 5.67 -24.55
N ASP A 289 4.46 5.36 -23.80
CA ASP A 289 3.22 6.12 -23.74
C ASP A 289 3.24 7.21 -22.68
N GLY A 290 4.28 7.22 -21.81
CA GLY A 290 4.45 8.19 -20.73
C GLY A 290 4.31 7.61 -19.32
N LEU A 291 4.14 6.29 -19.18
CA LEU A 291 4.05 5.63 -17.89
C LEU A 291 5.43 5.63 -17.20
N GLY A 292 5.48 6.06 -15.93
CA GLY A 292 6.72 6.16 -15.17
C GLY A 292 7.05 4.91 -14.35
N GLY A 293 8.35 4.73 -14.08
CA GLY A 293 8.86 3.68 -13.20
C GLY A 293 9.06 2.32 -13.85
N THR A 294 9.37 1.35 -13.01
CA THR A 294 9.57 -0.07 -13.37
C THR A 294 8.94 -0.95 -12.29
N GLU A 295 8.64 -2.22 -12.59
CA GLU A 295 8.03 -3.15 -11.63
C GLU A 295 6.73 -2.60 -11.03
N PHE A 296 5.66 -2.72 -11.76
CA PHE A 296 4.35 -2.16 -11.38
C PHE A 296 3.63 -3.08 -10.40
N TRP A 297 3.21 -2.51 -9.24
CA TRP A 297 2.66 -3.30 -8.13
C TRP A 297 1.20 -3.04 -7.81
N GLY A 298 0.75 -1.80 -7.98
CA GLY A 298 -0.60 -1.40 -7.61
C GLY A 298 -1.27 -0.54 -8.66
N ILE A 299 -2.57 -0.71 -8.77
CA ILE A 299 -3.44 0.12 -9.59
C ILE A 299 -4.73 0.39 -8.83
N ILE A 300 -5.23 1.59 -8.92
CA ILE A 300 -6.52 2.00 -8.38
C ILE A 300 -7.16 2.99 -9.36
N ILE A 301 -8.48 3.00 -9.40
CA ILE A 301 -9.27 3.92 -10.23
C ILE A 301 -10.13 4.74 -9.28
N GLU A 302 -9.96 6.06 -9.31
CA GLU A 302 -10.78 6.99 -8.55
C GLU A 302 -12.23 7.00 -9.07
N GLN A 303 -13.15 7.50 -8.25
CA GLN A 303 -14.52 7.74 -8.69
C GLN A 303 -14.63 8.69 -9.89
N SER A 304 -13.67 9.60 -10.05
CA SER A 304 -13.50 10.49 -11.20
C SER A 304 -13.13 9.77 -12.50
N GLY A 305 -12.67 8.53 -12.43
CA GLY A 305 -12.13 7.76 -13.57
C GLY A 305 -10.62 7.91 -13.75
N ILE A 306 -9.94 8.73 -12.95
CA ILE A 306 -8.49 8.84 -12.93
C ILE A 306 -7.90 7.52 -12.42
N ILE A 307 -6.85 7.07 -13.09
CA ILE A 307 -6.13 5.84 -12.76
C ILE A 307 -4.80 6.20 -12.11
N TRP A 308 -4.53 5.62 -10.96
CA TRP A 308 -3.24 5.72 -10.30
C TRP A 308 -2.51 4.39 -10.36
N VAL A 309 -1.26 4.44 -10.73
CA VAL A 309 -0.39 3.27 -10.88
C VAL A 309 0.84 3.45 -10.02
N THR A 310 1.17 2.44 -9.23
CA THR A 310 2.38 2.46 -8.38
C THR A 310 3.44 1.52 -8.93
N ALA A 311 4.66 2.01 -8.98
CA ALA A 311 5.80 1.29 -9.51
C ALA A 311 7.07 1.53 -8.66
N ARG A 312 8.14 0.81 -8.96
CA ARG A 312 9.45 1.13 -8.39
C ARG A 312 9.89 2.49 -8.89
N GLY A 313 10.14 3.42 -7.96
CA GLY A 313 10.67 4.77 -8.23
C GLY A 313 9.64 5.81 -8.64
N SER A 314 8.37 5.43 -8.84
CA SER A 314 7.34 6.42 -9.20
C SER A 314 5.93 6.01 -8.78
N THR A 315 5.03 6.99 -8.76
CA THR A 315 3.59 6.78 -8.92
C THR A 315 3.11 7.62 -10.10
N THR A 316 2.26 7.05 -10.93
CA THR A 316 1.78 7.71 -12.15
C THR A 316 0.28 7.93 -12.07
N ARG A 317 -0.15 9.15 -12.34
CA ARG A 317 -1.55 9.52 -12.56
C ARG A 317 -1.83 9.44 -14.05
N PHE A 318 -2.82 8.66 -14.44
CA PHE A 318 -3.27 8.51 -15.81
C PHE A 318 -4.72 9.02 -15.94
N ASP A 319 -4.94 9.95 -16.84
CA ASP A 319 -6.25 10.49 -17.17
C ASP A 319 -6.68 9.97 -18.55
N PRO A 320 -7.56 8.94 -18.62
CA PRO A 320 -7.98 8.35 -19.88
C PRO A 320 -8.80 9.30 -20.78
N SER A 321 -9.25 10.43 -20.27
CA SER A 321 -10.00 11.45 -21.02
C SER A 321 -9.09 12.36 -21.84
N VAL A 322 -7.79 12.36 -21.53
CA VAL A 322 -6.79 13.19 -22.20
C VAL A 322 -6.06 12.36 -23.26
N PRO A 323 -5.88 12.88 -24.49
CA PRO A 323 -5.10 12.17 -25.52
C PRO A 323 -3.62 11.98 -25.13
N LEU A 324 -3.03 10.87 -25.58
CA LEU A 324 -1.59 10.64 -25.48
C LEU A 324 -0.81 11.69 -26.29
N PRO A 325 0.38 12.09 -25.83
CA PRO A 325 1.11 11.60 -24.65
C PRO A 325 0.76 12.33 -23.34
N ASN A 326 -0.14 13.32 -23.36
CA ASN A 326 -0.39 14.22 -22.23
C ASN A 326 -1.29 13.59 -21.13
N ALA A 327 -1.71 12.36 -21.32
CA ALA A 327 -2.59 11.64 -20.38
C ALA A 327 -1.89 11.22 -19.07
N PHE A 328 -0.56 11.16 -19.05
CA PHE A 328 0.23 10.69 -17.94
C PHE A 328 0.92 11.83 -17.19
N THR A 329 0.83 11.80 -15.86
CA THR A 329 1.64 12.63 -14.96
C THR A 329 2.42 11.70 -14.04
N VAL A 330 3.74 11.76 -14.11
CA VAL A 330 4.64 10.91 -13.31
C VAL A 330 5.15 11.68 -12.11
N PHE A 331 5.01 11.11 -10.94
CA PHE A 331 5.53 11.63 -9.68
C PHE A 331 6.69 10.77 -9.20
N THR A 332 7.75 11.41 -8.74
CA THR A 332 9.00 10.79 -8.28
C THR A 332 9.37 11.29 -6.89
N SER A 333 10.56 10.95 -6.40
CA SER A 333 11.06 11.48 -5.13
C SER A 333 11.19 13.01 -5.10
N GLU A 334 11.29 13.67 -6.24
CA GLU A 334 11.32 15.14 -6.35
C GLU A 334 9.97 15.77 -5.98
N ASP A 335 8.88 15.01 -6.08
CA ASP A 335 7.53 15.45 -5.75
C ASP A 335 7.16 15.18 -4.28
N GLY A 336 8.13 14.82 -3.45
CA GLY A 336 8.01 14.73 -2.00
C GLY A 336 7.69 13.36 -1.44
N PHE A 337 7.65 12.28 -2.25
CA PHE A 337 7.52 10.93 -1.70
C PHE A 337 8.78 10.10 -1.94
N THR A 338 8.98 9.11 -1.08
CA THR A 338 10.12 8.23 -1.17
C THR A 338 9.81 6.96 -1.97
N CYS A 339 10.84 6.30 -2.45
CA CYS A 339 10.77 5.06 -3.23
C CYS A 339 9.85 4.00 -2.61
N CYS A 340 9.41 3.12 -3.48
CA CYS A 340 8.83 1.82 -3.12
C CYS A 340 7.42 1.92 -2.55
N VAL A 341 6.52 2.53 -3.33
CA VAL A 341 5.09 2.53 -3.03
C VAL A 341 4.57 1.10 -3.06
N GLN A 342 4.12 0.62 -1.91
CA GLN A 342 3.68 -0.76 -1.72
C GLN A 342 2.16 -0.92 -1.79
N SER A 343 1.44 0.12 -1.41
CA SER A 343 -0.02 0.17 -1.43
C SER A 343 -0.53 1.55 -1.80
N ILE A 344 -1.68 1.57 -2.46
CA ILE A 344 -2.43 2.78 -2.77
C ILE A 344 -3.89 2.51 -2.44
N PHE A 345 -4.56 3.49 -1.87
CA PHE A 345 -5.92 3.35 -1.40
C PHE A 345 -6.67 4.69 -1.47
N GLN A 346 -7.94 4.66 -1.91
CA GLN A 346 -8.87 5.77 -1.80
C GLN A 346 -9.87 5.46 -0.69
N ASP A 347 -9.97 6.31 0.32
CA ASP A 347 -10.96 6.15 1.39
C ASP A 347 -12.37 6.63 0.95
N LYS A 348 -13.37 6.38 1.80
CA LYS A 348 -14.77 6.74 1.51
C LYS A 348 -15.01 8.24 1.39
N SER A 349 -14.10 9.07 1.90
CA SER A 349 -14.13 10.54 1.73
C SER A 349 -13.57 11.00 0.38
N GLY A 350 -12.95 10.08 -0.37
CA GLY A 350 -12.23 10.37 -1.62
C GLY A 350 -10.75 10.71 -1.41
N SER A 351 -10.27 10.72 -0.18
CA SER A 351 -8.85 10.99 0.11
C SER A 351 -7.97 9.84 -0.33
N MET A 352 -6.84 10.20 -0.93
CA MET A 352 -5.87 9.23 -1.44
C MET A 352 -4.72 9.00 -0.45
N TRP A 353 -4.33 7.73 -0.30
CA TRP A 353 -3.32 7.26 0.63
C TRP A 353 -2.28 6.38 -0.08
N TRP A 354 -1.00 6.58 0.25
CA TRP A 354 0.12 5.77 -0.24
C TRP A 354 0.89 5.17 0.93
N GLY A 355 0.97 3.86 0.97
CA GLY A 355 1.86 3.12 1.87
C GLY A 355 3.18 2.84 1.17
N THR A 356 4.28 3.22 1.80
CA THR A 356 5.63 3.11 1.23
C THR A 356 6.60 2.36 2.15
N GLY A 357 7.82 2.16 1.68
CA GLY A 357 8.96 1.69 2.49
C GLY A 357 9.48 2.72 3.48
N GLN A 358 8.91 3.91 3.53
CA GLN A 358 9.27 4.98 4.47
C GLN A 358 8.03 5.69 5.02
N GLY A 359 6.97 4.94 5.28
CA GLY A 359 5.78 5.42 5.96
C GLY A 359 4.57 5.66 5.10
N LEU A 360 3.66 6.47 5.63
CA LEU A 360 2.37 6.82 5.06
C LEU A 360 2.43 8.18 4.38
N TYR A 361 1.84 8.29 3.19
CA TYR A 361 1.79 9.54 2.44
C TYR A 361 0.37 9.85 1.96
N ARG A 362 0.11 11.14 1.75
CA ARG A 362 -1.07 11.67 1.08
C ARG A 362 -0.65 12.62 -0.04
N PHE A 363 -1.60 12.94 -0.91
CA PHE A 363 -1.45 13.87 -2.02
C PHE A 363 -2.43 15.04 -1.87
N ASP A 364 -1.93 16.28 -1.94
CA ASP A 364 -2.74 17.50 -1.79
C ASP A 364 -3.25 18.07 -3.13
N GLY A 365 -3.09 17.31 -4.22
CA GLY A 365 -3.39 17.75 -5.58
C GLY A 365 -2.19 18.32 -6.34
N LYS A 366 -1.07 18.60 -5.65
CA LYS A 366 0.15 19.15 -6.22
C LYS A 366 1.39 18.36 -5.86
N ARG A 367 1.52 17.96 -4.58
CA ARG A 367 2.70 17.25 -4.05
C ARG A 367 2.28 16.21 -3.02
N PHE A 368 3.19 15.29 -2.77
CA PHE A 368 3.05 14.32 -1.70
C PHE A 368 3.57 14.90 -0.38
N TYR A 369 2.91 14.53 0.71
CA TYR A 369 3.38 14.83 2.05
C TYR A 369 3.24 13.60 2.96
N GLN A 370 4.20 13.46 3.87
CA GLN A 370 4.24 12.34 4.79
C GLN A 370 3.28 12.55 5.96
N VAL A 371 2.50 11.52 6.28
CA VAL A 371 1.63 11.50 7.46
C VAL A 371 2.38 10.80 8.60
N LYS A 372 2.58 11.52 9.69
CA LYS A 372 3.23 11.03 10.90
C LYS A 372 2.20 10.74 11.99
N LYS A 373 2.63 10.14 13.13
CA LYS A 373 1.75 9.87 14.28
C LYS A 373 1.01 11.10 14.78
N ASN A 374 1.66 12.26 14.73
CA ASN A 374 1.10 13.56 15.13
C ASN A 374 0.50 14.38 13.97
N GLY A 375 0.34 13.76 12.80
CA GLY A 375 -0.28 14.40 11.62
C GLY A 375 0.71 14.86 10.54
N PRO A 376 0.19 15.59 9.53
CA PRO A 376 -1.22 15.89 9.31
C PRO A 376 -2.01 14.66 8.80
N TRP A 377 -3.14 14.34 9.43
CA TRP A 377 -4.04 13.26 9.03
C TRP A 377 -5.15 13.73 8.08
N GLN A 378 -5.50 15.01 8.17
CA GLN A 378 -6.45 15.66 7.28
C GLN A 378 -5.70 16.65 6.38
N GLY A 379 -5.94 16.60 5.09
CA GLY A 379 -5.43 17.54 4.09
C GLY A 379 -6.39 18.67 3.84
#